data_912d73f77a3de01862509bef8aa4f3b6
#
_entry.id   912d73f77a3de01862509bef8aa4f3b6
#
_cell.length_a   1.000
_cell.length_b   1.000
_cell.length_c   1.000
_cell.angle_alpha   90.00
_cell.angle_beta   90.00
_cell.angle_gamma   90.00
#
_symmetry.space_group_name_H-M   'P 1'
#
loop_
_entity.id
_entity.type
_entity.pdbx_description
1 polymer ?
#
loop_
_entity_poly.entity_id
_entity_poly.type
_entity_poly.pdbx_seq_one_letter_code
_entity_poly.pdbx_strand_id
1 'polypeptide(L)'
;MTYSRGDQLDVIKSLHLKDGDRITINCPFCGGPNKFTVDKSDGRVIWNCYRASCPAKGSYHGKRSISSVRDCLNNQRQKAAPKKVSAIPRIVTLPENYPPAMKYLEEVNSLEAYQSKLIKIRYAPAEKRVLFYNSDGTGAVGRSLSRSNYKWWSYGQLDGGIHVGVGDHAILVEDVPSACAVSRINGYVGVALLGTKITKGIKSTLVTYKNYTLVLDNDASSKAIIE
;
A
#
# COMPACT_ATOMS: atom_id res chain seq x y z
N MET A 1 2.86 -16.89 -27.13
CA MET A 1 3.25 -15.83 -28.09
C MET A 1 3.92 -14.72 -27.31
N THR A 2 5.17 -14.40 -27.63
CA THR A 2 5.94 -13.30 -27.02
C THR A 2 5.87 -12.11 -27.98
N TYR A 3 5.13 -11.06 -27.59
CA TYR A 3 5.08 -9.81 -28.34
C TYR A 3 6.35 -9.02 -28.11
N SER A 4 6.98 -8.54 -29.19
CA SER A 4 8.15 -7.69 -29.09
C SER A 4 7.81 -6.35 -28.43
N ARG A 5 8.81 -5.64 -27.92
CA ARG A 5 8.61 -4.28 -27.41
C ARG A 5 8.11 -3.31 -28.50
N GLY A 6 8.50 -3.56 -29.75
CA GLY A 6 8.03 -2.79 -30.91
C GLY A 6 6.52 -2.92 -31.09
N ASP A 7 6.01 -4.14 -31.13
CA ASP A 7 4.58 -4.43 -31.29
C ASP A 7 3.75 -3.78 -30.17
N GLN A 8 4.27 -3.80 -28.94
CA GLN A 8 3.59 -3.14 -27.81
C GLN A 8 3.53 -1.61 -28.01
N LEU A 9 4.63 -1.00 -28.44
CA LEU A 9 4.69 0.46 -28.67
C LEU A 9 3.73 0.90 -29.76
N ASP A 10 3.58 0.14 -30.83
CA ASP A 10 2.69 0.50 -31.95
C ASP A 10 1.22 0.45 -31.50
N VAL A 11 0.83 -0.57 -30.73
CA VAL A 11 -0.51 -0.63 -30.12
C VAL A 11 -0.73 0.55 -29.16
N ILE A 12 0.24 0.89 -28.32
CA ILE A 12 0.10 2.00 -27.37
C ILE A 12 -0.01 3.34 -28.08
N LYS A 13 0.75 3.58 -29.13
CA LYS A 13 0.69 4.81 -29.92
C LYS A 13 -0.65 4.97 -30.63
N SER A 14 -1.27 3.86 -31.10
CA SER A 14 -2.57 3.89 -31.77
C SER A 14 -3.73 4.31 -30.85
N LEU A 15 -3.54 4.26 -29.51
CA LEU A 15 -4.56 4.69 -28.54
C LEU A 15 -4.75 6.21 -28.45
N HIS A 16 -3.90 7.02 -29.09
CA HIS A 16 -3.99 8.49 -29.19
C HIS A 16 -4.29 9.21 -27.86
N LEU A 17 -3.67 8.76 -26.75
CA LEU A 17 -3.90 9.30 -25.41
C LEU A 17 -3.42 10.75 -25.28
N LYS A 18 -4.21 11.57 -24.61
CA LYS A 18 -3.81 12.93 -24.17
C LYS A 18 -3.02 12.85 -22.88
N ASP A 19 -2.28 13.89 -22.55
CA ASP A 19 -1.56 13.97 -21.28
C ASP A 19 -2.56 14.08 -20.12
N GLY A 20 -2.39 13.24 -19.08
CA GLY A 20 -3.33 13.06 -17.98
C GLY A 20 -4.32 11.89 -18.16
N ASP A 21 -4.40 11.29 -19.35
CA ASP A 21 -5.31 10.16 -19.58
C ASP A 21 -4.81 8.88 -18.89
N ARG A 22 -5.75 8.19 -18.26
CA ARG A 22 -5.57 6.82 -17.77
C ARG A 22 -6.75 5.97 -18.22
N ILE A 23 -6.47 4.92 -18.96
CA ILE A 23 -7.48 3.99 -19.46
C ILE A 23 -7.20 2.57 -19.01
N THR A 24 -8.26 1.80 -18.80
CA THR A 24 -8.18 0.36 -18.54
C THR A 24 -9.05 -0.36 -19.57
N ILE A 25 -8.44 -1.24 -20.33
CA ILE A 25 -9.06 -1.95 -21.46
C ILE A 25 -8.78 -3.46 -21.38
N ASN A 26 -9.43 -4.22 -22.24
CA ASN A 26 -9.06 -5.61 -22.48
C ASN A 26 -7.64 -5.68 -23.02
N CYS A 27 -6.83 -6.58 -22.51
CA CYS A 27 -5.43 -6.65 -22.94
C CYS A 27 -5.32 -7.06 -24.41
N PRO A 28 -4.76 -6.24 -25.29
CA PRO A 28 -4.63 -6.55 -26.71
C PRO A 28 -3.64 -7.70 -26.97
N PHE A 29 -2.83 -8.08 -25.99
CA PHE A 29 -1.80 -9.09 -26.11
C PHE A 29 -2.20 -10.46 -25.59
N CYS A 30 -3.06 -10.53 -24.57
CA CYS A 30 -3.49 -11.81 -23.97
C CYS A 30 -5.01 -11.96 -23.86
N GLY A 31 -5.79 -11.01 -24.36
CA GLY A 31 -7.25 -11.03 -24.31
C GLY A 31 -7.86 -10.88 -22.91
N GLY A 32 -7.05 -10.66 -21.86
CA GLY A 32 -7.53 -10.56 -20.47
C GLY A 32 -8.49 -9.37 -20.31
N PRO A 33 -9.76 -9.59 -19.86
CA PRO A 33 -10.76 -8.54 -19.76
C PRO A 33 -10.38 -7.52 -18.68
N ASN A 34 -10.36 -6.23 -19.03
CA ASN A 34 -10.06 -5.10 -18.12
C ASN A 34 -8.77 -5.30 -17.30
N LYS A 35 -7.74 -5.92 -17.88
CA LYS A 35 -6.45 -6.18 -17.23
C LYS A 35 -5.30 -5.33 -17.75
N PHE A 36 -5.54 -4.51 -18.77
CA PHE A 36 -4.50 -3.70 -19.37
C PHE A 36 -4.74 -2.22 -19.11
N THR A 37 -3.85 -1.61 -18.34
CA THR A 37 -3.91 -0.19 -18.01
C THR A 37 -2.81 0.55 -18.75
N VAL A 38 -3.17 1.68 -19.34
CA VAL A 38 -2.24 2.64 -19.96
C VAL A 38 -2.46 3.99 -19.29
N ASP A 39 -1.37 4.60 -18.87
CA ASP A 39 -1.33 5.91 -18.21
C ASP A 39 -0.39 6.82 -18.99
N LYS A 40 -0.83 8.04 -19.30
CA LYS A 40 0.02 9.05 -19.92
C LYS A 40 0.08 10.28 -19.04
N SER A 41 1.26 10.57 -18.52
CA SER A 41 1.51 11.69 -17.63
C SER A 41 2.88 12.29 -17.92
N ASP A 42 2.94 13.62 -18.05
CA ASP A 42 4.17 14.39 -18.26
C ASP A 42 4.99 13.91 -19.48
N GLY A 43 4.30 13.57 -20.58
CA GLY A 43 4.92 13.05 -21.78
C GLY A 43 5.50 11.63 -21.65
N ARG A 44 5.32 10.99 -20.50
CA ARG A 44 5.63 9.58 -20.28
C ARG A 44 4.38 8.74 -20.42
N VAL A 45 4.47 7.66 -21.17
CA VAL A 45 3.42 6.65 -21.25
C VAL A 45 3.90 5.38 -20.59
N ILE A 46 3.07 4.86 -19.68
CA ILE A 46 3.33 3.61 -18.96
C ILE A 46 2.17 2.66 -19.21
N TRP A 47 2.46 1.40 -19.49
CA TRP A 47 1.43 0.37 -19.61
C TRP A 47 1.79 -0.88 -18.86
N ASN A 48 0.75 -1.58 -18.40
CA ASN A 48 0.91 -2.84 -17.69
C ASN A 48 -0.34 -3.71 -17.84
N CYS A 49 -0.13 -5.00 -18.09
CA CYS A 49 -1.17 -6.01 -17.95
C CYS A 49 -1.07 -6.66 -16.56
N TYR A 50 -2.18 -6.67 -15.82
CA TYR A 50 -2.25 -7.26 -14.48
C TYR A 50 -2.52 -8.78 -14.48
N ARG A 51 -2.50 -9.44 -15.66
CA ARG A 51 -2.54 -10.89 -15.73
C ARG A 51 -1.12 -11.44 -15.55
N ALA A 52 -0.91 -12.28 -14.54
CA ALA A 52 0.41 -12.78 -14.16
C ALA A 52 1.18 -13.46 -15.31
N SER A 53 0.46 -14.15 -16.22
CA SER A 53 1.04 -14.83 -17.39
C SER A 53 1.29 -13.91 -18.59
N CYS A 54 0.97 -12.61 -18.52
CA CYS A 54 1.11 -11.68 -19.64
C CYS A 54 2.36 -10.80 -19.47
N PRO A 55 3.32 -10.84 -20.40
CA PRO A 55 4.55 -10.04 -20.33
C PRO A 55 4.34 -8.59 -20.79
N ALA A 56 3.11 -8.18 -21.17
CA ALA A 56 2.84 -6.86 -21.72
C ALA A 56 2.95 -5.77 -20.65
N LYS A 57 4.14 -5.17 -20.55
CA LYS A 57 4.44 -4.03 -19.68
C LYS A 57 5.56 -3.20 -20.26
N GLY A 58 5.56 -1.90 -19.98
CA GLY A 58 6.63 -1.04 -20.42
C GLY A 58 6.36 0.44 -20.21
N SER A 59 7.27 1.25 -20.69
CA SER A 59 7.11 2.70 -20.75
C SER A 59 7.93 3.29 -21.88
N TYR A 60 7.49 4.44 -22.39
CA TYR A 60 8.31 5.28 -23.27
C TYR A 60 8.12 6.76 -22.93
N HIS A 61 9.09 7.57 -23.31
CA HIS A 61 9.01 9.01 -23.23
C HIS A 61 8.79 9.56 -24.65
N GLY A 62 7.71 10.32 -24.82
CA GLY A 62 7.52 11.16 -26.01
C GLY A 62 8.52 12.32 -26.04
N LYS A 63 8.55 13.05 -27.17
CA LYS A 63 9.34 14.29 -27.24
C LYS A 63 8.80 15.28 -26.18
N ARG A 64 9.65 15.68 -25.24
CA ARG A 64 9.29 16.69 -24.24
C ARG A 64 9.41 18.08 -24.86
N SER A 65 8.39 18.92 -24.70
CA SER A 65 8.51 20.35 -24.95
C SER A 65 9.19 21.02 -23.75
N ILE A 66 9.81 22.18 -23.95
CA ILE A 66 10.45 22.97 -22.87
C ILE A 66 9.42 23.38 -21.80
N SER A 67 8.17 23.63 -22.18
CA SER A 67 7.04 23.85 -21.26
C SER A 67 6.78 22.63 -20.37
N SER A 68 6.75 21.42 -20.93
CA SER A 68 6.51 20.20 -20.14
C SER A 68 7.62 19.88 -19.13
N VAL A 69 8.87 20.30 -19.42
CA VAL A 69 9.96 20.18 -18.45
C VAL A 69 9.77 21.16 -17.28
N ARG A 70 9.31 22.39 -17.55
CA ARG A 70 9.01 23.40 -16.52
C ARG A 70 7.84 22.95 -15.63
N ASP A 71 6.78 22.39 -16.22
CA ASP A 71 5.64 21.86 -15.49
C ASP A 71 5.98 20.62 -14.67
N CYS A 72 6.85 19.76 -15.17
CA CYS A 72 7.39 18.62 -14.43
C CYS A 72 8.18 19.06 -13.18
N LEU A 73 9.03 20.09 -13.30
CA LEU A 73 9.78 20.65 -12.17
C LEU A 73 8.85 21.33 -11.16
N ASN A 74 7.83 22.04 -11.61
CA ASN A 74 6.83 22.65 -10.74
C ASN A 74 5.97 21.58 -10.04
N ASN A 75 5.57 20.53 -10.73
CA ASN A 75 4.83 19.39 -10.17
C ASN A 75 5.69 18.58 -9.18
N GLN A 76 7.00 18.44 -9.43
CA GLN A 76 7.91 17.84 -8.43
C GLN A 76 8.03 18.70 -7.16
N ARG A 77 8.07 20.03 -7.29
CA ARG A 77 8.03 20.95 -6.13
C ARG A 77 6.70 20.88 -5.38
N GLN A 78 5.57 20.73 -6.09
CA GLN A 78 4.25 20.54 -5.45
C GLN A 78 4.09 19.14 -4.81
N LYS A 79 4.69 18.09 -5.40
CA LYS A 79 4.73 16.75 -4.78
C LYS A 79 5.64 16.68 -3.55
N ALA A 80 6.59 17.60 -3.43
CA ALA A 80 7.44 17.77 -2.25
C ALA A 80 6.75 18.56 -1.11
N ALA A 81 5.56 19.13 -1.33
CA ALA A 81 4.75 19.66 -0.25
C ALA A 81 4.42 18.51 0.74
N PRO A 82 4.57 18.73 2.05
CA PRO A 82 4.29 17.70 3.04
C PRO A 82 2.87 17.18 2.82
N LYS A 83 2.73 15.85 2.61
CA LYS A 83 1.42 15.23 2.50
C LYS A 83 0.63 15.62 3.74
N LYS A 84 -0.52 16.27 3.54
CA LYS A 84 -1.40 16.67 4.65
C LYS A 84 -1.77 15.42 5.43
N VAL A 85 -1.16 15.24 6.59
CA VAL A 85 -1.39 14.09 7.45
C VAL A 85 -2.79 14.23 8.03
N SER A 86 -3.66 13.26 7.78
CA SER A 86 -5.00 13.24 8.37
C SER A 86 -4.89 13.08 9.88
N ALA A 87 -5.61 13.90 10.65
CA ALA A 87 -5.65 13.74 12.09
C ALA A 87 -6.37 12.43 12.47
N ILE A 88 -5.95 11.82 13.57
CA ILE A 88 -6.63 10.66 14.14
C ILE A 88 -8.06 11.09 14.55
N PRO A 89 -9.11 10.31 14.22
CA PRO A 89 -10.48 10.60 14.65
C PRO A 89 -10.56 10.79 16.16
N ARG A 90 -11.22 11.86 16.60
CA ARG A 90 -11.36 12.17 18.03
C ARG A 90 -12.40 11.30 18.74
N ILE A 91 -13.46 10.93 17.99
CA ILE A 91 -14.55 10.10 18.52
C ILE A 91 -14.30 8.68 18.10
N VAL A 92 -13.89 7.85 19.06
CA VAL A 92 -13.65 6.42 18.87
C VAL A 92 -14.27 5.63 20.02
N THR A 93 -14.71 4.41 19.71
CA THR A 93 -15.27 3.46 20.68
C THR A 93 -14.46 2.17 20.71
N LEU A 94 -14.74 1.31 21.68
CA LEU A 94 -14.21 -0.05 21.67
C LEU A 94 -14.84 -0.83 20.52
N PRO A 95 -14.09 -1.75 19.87
CA PRO A 95 -14.62 -2.60 18.80
C PRO A 95 -15.84 -3.42 19.24
N GLU A 96 -15.93 -3.83 20.51
CA GLU A 96 -17.04 -4.59 21.09
C GLU A 96 -18.39 -3.86 20.99
N ASN A 97 -18.36 -2.54 20.97
CA ASN A 97 -19.56 -1.72 20.83
C ASN A 97 -20.12 -1.72 19.39
N TYR A 98 -19.43 -2.38 18.45
CA TYR A 98 -19.85 -2.49 17.05
C TYR A 98 -19.57 -3.89 16.50
N PRO A 99 -20.56 -4.80 16.53
CA PRO A 99 -20.39 -6.21 16.14
C PRO A 99 -19.71 -6.44 14.78
N PRO A 100 -19.94 -5.61 13.74
CA PRO A 100 -19.21 -5.78 12.48
C PRO A 100 -17.70 -5.53 12.61
N ALA A 101 -17.24 -4.71 13.58
CA ALA A 101 -15.81 -4.54 13.81
C ALA A 101 -15.19 -5.79 14.44
N MET A 102 -15.87 -6.40 15.42
CA MET A 102 -15.43 -7.64 16.04
C MET A 102 -15.35 -8.78 15.01
N LYS A 103 -16.41 -8.93 14.21
CA LYS A 103 -16.42 -9.91 13.13
C LYS A 103 -15.26 -9.72 12.15
N TYR A 104 -14.99 -8.47 11.76
CA TYR A 104 -13.85 -8.16 10.89
C TYR A 104 -12.52 -8.56 11.55
N LEU A 105 -12.31 -8.26 12.84
CA LEU A 105 -11.06 -8.61 13.55
C LEU A 105 -10.85 -10.14 13.60
N GLU A 106 -11.93 -10.90 13.75
CA GLU A 106 -11.91 -12.36 13.70
C GLU A 106 -11.53 -12.86 12.30
N GLU A 107 -12.21 -12.38 11.26
CA GLU A 107 -11.99 -12.76 9.86
C GLU A 107 -10.52 -12.52 9.40
N VAL A 108 -9.84 -11.51 9.96
CA VAL A 108 -8.47 -11.15 9.59
C VAL A 108 -7.42 -11.59 10.61
N ASN A 109 -7.76 -12.50 11.53
CA ASN A 109 -6.86 -13.02 12.58
C ASN A 109 -6.25 -11.94 13.48
N SER A 110 -6.94 -10.82 13.71
CA SER A 110 -6.47 -9.72 14.55
C SER A 110 -7.11 -9.70 15.94
N LEU A 111 -8.15 -10.51 16.16
CA LEU A 111 -8.92 -10.52 17.40
C LEU A 111 -8.08 -10.93 18.61
N GLU A 112 -7.28 -11.98 18.48
CA GLU A 112 -6.43 -12.49 19.56
C GLU A 112 -5.37 -11.46 19.99
N ALA A 113 -4.70 -10.81 19.03
CA ALA A 113 -3.75 -9.73 19.30
C ALA A 113 -4.39 -8.56 20.05
N TYR A 114 -5.64 -8.22 19.71
CA TYR A 114 -6.43 -7.20 20.39
C TYR A 114 -6.77 -7.62 21.82
N GLN A 115 -7.32 -8.82 22.03
CA GLN A 115 -7.71 -9.34 23.35
C GLN A 115 -6.51 -9.49 24.28
N SER A 116 -5.37 -9.91 23.74
CA SER A 116 -4.09 -10.01 24.46
C SER A 116 -3.39 -8.65 24.67
N LYS A 117 -4.01 -7.55 24.26
CA LYS A 117 -3.49 -6.18 24.38
C LYS A 117 -2.13 -5.95 23.70
N LEU A 118 -1.79 -6.77 22.70
CA LEU A 118 -0.57 -6.63 21.90
C LEU A 118 -0.65 -5.47 20.91
N ILE A 119 -1.87 -5.00 20.60
CA ILE A 119 -2.14 -3.85 19.78
C ILE A 119 -3.37 -3.10 20.29
N LYS A 120 -3.33 -1.76 20.24
CA LYS A 120 -4.50 -0.92 20.51
C LYS A 120 -5.37 -0.83 19.27
N ILE A 121 -6.62 -1.27 19.37
CA ILE A 121 -7.61 -1.15 18.29
C ILE A 121 -8.82 -0.36 18.79
N ARG A 122 -9.41 0.48 17.92
CA ARG A 122 -10.63 1.25 18.18
C ARG A 122 -11.51 1.24 16.94
N TYR A 123 -12.78 1.55 17.13
CA TYR A 123 -13.71 1.82 16.02
C TYR A 123 -14.04 3.29 15.96
N ALA A 124 -13.96 3.89 14.78
CA ALA A 124 -14.33 5.27 14.51
C ALA A 124 -15.68 5.28 13.78
N PRO A 125 -16.80 5.64 14.48
CA PRO A 125 -18.15 5.53 13.91
C PRO A 125 -18.40 6.47 12.72
N ALA A 126 -17.89 7.70 12.78
CA ALA A 126 -18.09 8.68 11.71
C ALA A 126 -17.42 8.24 10.41
N GLU A 127 -16.23 7.68 10.50
CA GLU A 127 -15.44 7.20 9.36
C GLU A 127 -15.80 5.76 8.97
N LYS A 128 -16.57 5.05 9.79
CA LYS A 128 -16.89 3.61 9.67
C LYS A 128 -15.65 2.76 9.49
N ARG A 129 -14.63 3.01 10.35
CA ARG A 129 -13.31 2.37 10.24
C ARG A 129 -12.87 1.72 11.54
N VAL A 130 -12.27 0.56 11.41
CA VAL A 130 -11.45 -0.05 12.48
C VAL A 130 -10.06 0.56 12.40
N LEU A 131 -9.60 1.15 13.49
CA LEU A 131 -8.31 1.83 13.63
C LEU A 131 -7.32 0.96 14.39
N PHE A 132 -6.20 0.68 13.78
CA PHE A 132 -5.05 -0.02 14.36
C PHE A 132 -3.98 1.02 14.69
N TYR A 133 -3.67 1.19 15.96
CA TYR A 133 -2.73 2.20 16.42
C TYR A 133 -1.30 1.68 16.45
N ASN A 134 -0.33 2.55 16.21
CA ASN A 134 1.06 2.28 16.61
C ASN A 134 1.22 2.30 18.14
N SER A 135 2.37 1.84 18.63
CA SER A 135 2.61 1.63 20.06
C SER A 135 2.54 2.92 20.88
N ASP A 136 2.95 4.07 20.32
CA ASP A 136 2.95 5.37 20.98
C ASP A 136 1.62 6.13 20.84
N GLY A 137 0.70 5.62 20.01
CA GLY A 137 -0.62 6.22 19.77
C GLY A 137 -0.60 7.47 18.90
N THR A 138 0.54 7.86 18.33
CA THR A 138 0.68 9.05 17.46
C THR A 138 0.16 8.84 16.06
N GLY A 139 -0.02 7.59 15.65
CA GLY A 139 -0.54 7.19 14.35
C GLY A 139 -1.49 6.01 14.42
N ALA A 140 -2.33 5.90 13.40
CA ALA A 140 -3.21 4.75 13.20
C ALA A 140 -3.45 4.49 11.72
N VAL A 141 -3.65 3.23 11.35
CA VAL A 141 -4.18 2.87 10.04
C VAL A 141 -5.63 2.39 10.19
N GLY A 142 -6.52 2.91 9.36
CA GLY A 142 -7.95 2.65 9.43
C GLY A 142 -8.45 1.79 8.29
N ARG A 143 -9.07 0.65 8.58
CA ARG A 143 -9.79 -0.20 7.61
C ARG A 143 -11.25 0.20 7.54
N SER A 144 -11.73 0.50 6.34
CA SER A 144 -13.16 0.77 6.11
C SER A 144 -13.97 -0.52 6.19
N LEU A 145 -15.07 -0.48 6.95
CA LEU A 145 -16.09 -1.52 7.02
C LEU A 145 -17.27 -1.25 6.09
N SER A 146 -17.24 -0.15 5.36
CA SER A 146 -18.25 0.22 4.36
C SER A 146 -17.64 0.19 2.96
N ARG A 147 -18.50 0.25 1.92
CA ARG A 147 -18.05 0.47 0.55
C ARG A 147 -17.41 1.86 0.46
N SER A 148 -16.10 1.90 0.34
CA SER A 148 -15.30 3.12 0.23
C SER A 148 -14.29 2.95 -0.89
N ASN A 149 -13.98 4.04 -1.61
CA ASN A 149 -12.92 4.06 -2.62
C ASN A 149 -11.54 3.77 -2.01
N TYR A 150 -11.38 4.04 -0.71
CA TYR A 150 -10.15 3.77 0.03
C TYR A 150 -10.40 2.73 1.11
N LYS A 151 -9.98 1.50 0.87
CA LYS A 151 -10.06 0.41 1.86
C LYS A 151 -9.25 0.74 3.10
N TRP A 152 -8.04 1.25 2.94
CA TRP A 152 -7.13 1.66 3.99
C TRP A 152 -6.88 3.16 3.98
N TRP A 153 -6.72 3.76 5.16
CA TRP A 153 -6.42 5.16 5.33
C TRP A 153 -5.47 5.38 6.51
N SER A 154 -4.41 6.18 6.30
CA SER A 154 -3.41 6.48 7.32
C SER A 154 -3.74 7.78 8.05
N TYR A 155 -3.57 7.78 9.35
CA TYR A 155 -3.79 8.89 10.27
C TYR A 155 -2.54 9.11 11.12
N GLY A 156 -2.19 10.37 11.41
CA GLY A 156 -1.06 10.70 12.27
C GLY A 156 0.29 10.21 11.70
N GLN A 157 1.23 9.91 12.59
CA GLN A 157 2.59 9.53 12.24
C GLN A 157 2.76 8.01 12.25
N LEU A 158 3.18 7.46 11.12
CA LEU A 158 3.33 6.01 10.90
C LEU A 158 4.68 5.65 10.27
N ASP A 159 5.66 6.55 10.35
CA ASP A 159 6.97 6.37 9.68
C ASP A 159 7.73 5.12 10.17
N GLY A 160 7.51 4.72 11.43
CA GLY A 160 8.08 3.51 12.02
C GLY A 160 7.29 2.22 11.77
N GLY A 161 6.17 2.28 11.05
CA GLY A 161 5.26 1.14 10.89
C GLY A 161 4.38 0.89 12.12
N ILE A 162 3.74 -0.28 12.16
CA ILE A 162 2.97 -0.74 13.32
C ILE A 162 3.55 -2.06 13.81
N HIS A 163 3.96 -2.09 15.06
CA HIS A 163 4.58 -3.25 15.70
C HIS A 163 3.55 -3.97 16.58
N VAL A 164 3.44 -5.30 16.46
CA VAL A 164 2.48 -6.12 17.19
C VAL A 164 3.19 -7.33 17.78
N GLY A 165 3.05 -7.53 19.08
CA GLY A 165 3.67 -8.65 19.80
C GLY A 165 4.86 -8.24 20.67
N VAL A 166 5.48 -9.24 21.30
CA VAL A 166 6.63 -9.08 22.19
C VAL A 166 7.67 -10.13 21.82
N GLY A 167 8.90 -9.69 21.57
CA GLY A 167 9.99 -10.57 21.17
C GLY A 167 11.21 -9.80 20.66
N ASP A 168 12.23 -10.53 20.28
CA ASP A 168 13.48 -9.98 19.74
C ASP A 168 13.74 -10.34 18.27
N HIS A 169 12.78 -11.03 17.63
CA HIS A 169 12.81 -11.34 16.21
C HIS A 169 11.62 -10.65 15.50
N ALA A 170 11.90 -9.67 14.64
CA ALA A 170 10.89 -8.97 13.88
C ALA A 170 10.56 -9.71 12.56
N ILE A 171 9.26 -9.89 12.28
CA ILE A 171 8.79 -10.34 10.97
C ILE A 171 8.11 -9.17 10.28
N LEU A 172 8.73 -8.70 9.21
CA LEU A 172 8.25 -7.57 8.42
C LEU A 172 7.23 -8.06 7.40
N VAL A 173 6.03 -7.50 7.48
CA VAL A 173 4.87 -7.85 6.64
C VAL A 173 4.25 -6.59 6.04
N GLU A 174 3.39 -6.74 5.02
CA GLU A 174 2.82 -5.58 4.34
C GLU A 174 1.78 -4.84 5.16
N ASP A 175 0.91 -5.56 5.87
CA ASP A 175 -0.26 -4.99 6.54
C ASP A 175 -0.37 -5.38 8.03
N VAL A 176 -1.27 -4.70 8.75
CA VAL A 176 -1.44 -4.90 10.19
C VAL A 176 -2.09 -6.23 10.54
N PRO A 177 -3.10 -6.74 9.81
CA PRO A 177 -3.62 -8.07 10.03
C PRO A 177 -2.54 -9.17 10.01
N SER A 178 -1.65 -9.11 9.04
CA SER A 178 -0.51 -10.04 8.95
C SER A 178 0.44 -9.90 10.15
N ALA A 179 0.69 -8.67 10.61
CA ALA A 179 1.49 -8.44 11.83
C ALA A 179 0.79 -8.99 13.08
N CYS A 180 -0.54 -8.88 13.18
CA CYS A 180 -1.32 -9.49 14.25
C CYS A 180 -1.23 -11.03 14.22
N ALA A 181 -1.29 -11.63 13.05
CA ALA A 181 -1.13 -13.08 12.90
C ALA A 181 0.26 -13.56 13.36
N VAL A 182 1.32 -12.84 13.02
CA VAL A 182 2.70 -13.12 13.47
C VAL A 182 2.81 -13.04 14.98
N SER A 183 2.17 -12.08 15.63
CA SER A 183 2.25 -11.88 17.09
C SER A 183 1.72 -13.04 17.93
N ARG A 184 1.01 -14.01 17.30
CA ARG A 184 0.56 -15.26 17.92
C ARG A 184 1.70 -16.26 18.13
N ILE A 185 2.83 -16.04 17.48
CA ILE A 185 4.02 -16.89 17.61
C ILE A 185 4.89 -16.30 18.72
N ASN A 186 5.15 -17.07 19.77
CA ASN A 186 5.90 -16.61 20.91
C ASN A 186 7.34 -16.21 20.52
N GLY A 187 7.81 -15.07 21.00
CA GLY A 187 9.15 -14.53 20.69
C GLY A 187 9.24 -13.72 19.39
N TYR A 188 8.14 -13.61 18.65
CA TYR A 188 8.11 -12.85 17.39
C TYR A 188 7.28 -11.56 17.50
N VAL A 189 7.72 -10.55 16.77
CA VAL A 189 7.02 -9.28 16.61
C VAL A 189 6.67 -9.09 15.15
N GLY A 190 5.38 -8.96 14.83
CA GLY A 190 4.94 -8.56 13.50
C GLY A 190 5.15 -7.07 13.31
N VAL A 191 5.84 -6.67 12.25
CA VAL A 191 6.07 -5.27 11.86
C VAL A 191 5.38 -4.99 10.55
N ALA A 192 4.25 -4.28 10.59
CA ALA A 192 3.51 -3.88 9.39
C ALA A 192 4.20 -2.68 8.73
N LEU A 193 4.67 -2.87 7.50
CA LEU A 193 5.31 -1.84 6.68
C LEU A 193 4.32 -0.80 6.13
N LEU A 194 3.03 -1.14 6.11
CA LEU A 194 1.93 -0.35 5.50
C LEU A 194 2.17 -0.09 4.00
N GLY A 195 2.76 -1.06 3.33
CA GLY A 195 3.16 -1.08 1.93
C GLY A 195 4.35 -2.01 1.71
N THR A 196 5.05 -1.85 0.60
CA THR A 196 6.15 -2.75 0.20
C THR A 196 7.54 -2.13 0.41
N LYS A 197 7.63 -0.93 1.03
CA LYS A 197 8.89 -0.19 1.19
C LYS A 197 9.33 -0.14 2.65
N ILE A 198 10.61 -0.44 2.88
CA ILE A 198 11.25 -0.24 4.18
C ILE A 198 11.72 1.22 4.27
N THR A 199 10.93 2.05 4.96
CA THR A 199 11.23 3.48 5.14
C THR A 199 12.41 3.70 6.08
N LYS A 200 12.96 4.93 6.11
CA LYS A 200 14.01 5.29 7.08
C LYS A 200 13.52 5.14 8.53
N GLY A 201 12.25 5.48 8.80
CA GLY A 201 11.64 5.30 10.11
C GLY A 201 11.59 3.83 10.52
N ILE A 202 11.17 2.93 9.62
CA ILE A 202 11.18 1.48 9.89
C ILE A 202 12.62 1.00 10.12
N LYS A 203 13.59 1.39 9.29
CA LYS A 203 15.00 1.01 9.49
C LYS A 203 15.52 1.41 10.88
N SER A 204 15.14 2.58 11.38
CA SER A 204 15.55 3.03 12.72
C SER A 204 14.90 2.22 13.85
N THR A 205 13.69 1.70 13.66
CA THR A 205 13.05 0.85 14.67
C THR A 205 13.56 -0.60 14.65
N LEU A 206 14.05 -1.08 13.51
CA LEU A 206 14.57 -2.45 13.39
C LEU A 206 15.84 -2.71 14.20
N VAL A 207 16.60 -1.68 14.53
CA VAL A 207 17.82 -1.81 15.37
C VAL A 207 17.52 -2.32 16.81
N THR A 208 16.26 -2.26 17.23
CA THR A 208 15.84 -2.78 18.54
C THR A 208 15.69 -4.30 18.55
N TYR A 209 15.66 -4.96 17.40
CA TYR A 209 15.50 -6.40 17.27
C TYR A 209 16.85 -7.08 16.99
N LYS A 210 17.04 -8.29 17.52
CA LYS A 210 18.24 -9.10 17.24
C LYS A 210 18.24 -9.64 15.82
N ASN A 211 17.07 -10.03 15.33
CA ASN A 211 16.90 -10.61 13.99
C ASN A 211 15.65 -10.03 13.33
N TYR A 212 15.63 -10.05 12.00
CA TYR A 212 14.42 -9.74 11.25
C TYR A 212 14.30 -10.61 10.00
N THR A 213 13.08 -10.93 9.63
CA THR A 213 12.73 -11.69 8.43
C THR A 213 11.71 -10.90 7.61
N LEU A 214 11.88 -10.82 6.31
CA LEU A 214 10.96 -10.16 5.39
C LEU A 214 10.01 -11.19 4.79
N VAL A 215 8.70 -11.00 5.01
CA VAL A 215 7.63 -11.86 4.50
C VAL A 215 6.61 -10.99 3.81
N LEU A 216 6.71 -10.86 2.51
CA LEU A 216 5.81 -10.05 1.67
C LEU A 216 5.04 -10.96 0.71
N ASP A 217 3.93 -10.43 0.18
CA ASP A 217 3.16 -11.10 -0.86
C ASP A 217 4.01 -11.34 -2.12
N ASN A 218 3.75 -12.43 -2.85
CA ASN A 218 4.58 -12.86 -3.99
C ASN A 218 4.71 -11.80 -5.11
N ASP A 219 3.78 -10.88 -5.22
CA ASP A 219 3.83 -9.79 -6.20
C ASP A 219 4.67 -8.59 -5.73
N ALA A 220 4.95 -8.50 -4.44
CA ALA A 220 5.67 -7.40 -3.80
C ALA A 220 7.16 -7.72 -3.55
N SER A 221 7.50 -8.97 -3.34
CA SER A 221 8.82 -9.42 -2.90
C SER A 221 9.97 -8.99 -3.82
N SER A 222 9.75 -8.95 -5.13
CA SER A 222 10.78 -8.53 -6.09
C SER A 222 11.10 -7.02 -6.07
N LYS A 223 10.19 -6.19 -5.51
CA LYS A 223 10.38 -4.73 -5.43
C LYS A 223 11.02 -4.27 -4.12
N ALA A 224 10.81 -5.02 -3.05
CA ALA A 224 11.33 -4.70 -1.73
C ALA A 224 12.83 -5.02 -1.57
N ILE A 225 13.36 -5.92 -2.39
CA ILE A 225 14.77 -6.39 -2.34
C ILE A 225 15.73 -5.40 -3.03
N ILE A 226 15.22 -4.46 -3.83
CA ILE A 226 16.02 -3.58 -4.71
C ILE A 226 16.34 -2.20 -4.06
N GLU A 227 15.82 -1.88 -2.89
CA GLU A 227 16.11 -0.65 -2.12
C GLU A 227 16.93 -0.93 -0.85
#